data_39c435c4ea7449ffc5d44c1d0e0265fc
#
_entry.id   39c435c4ea7449ffc5d44c1d0e0265fc
#
_cell.length_a   1.000
_cell.length_b   1.000
_cell.length_c   1.000
_cell.angle_alpha   90.00
_cell.angle_beta   90.00
_cell.angle_gamma   90.00
#
_symmetry.space_group_name_H-M   'P 1'
#
loop_
_entity.id
_entity.type
_entity.pdbx_description
1 polymer ?
#
loop_
_entity_poly.entity_id
_entity_poly.type
_entity_poly.pdbx_seq_one_letter_code
_entity_poly.pdbx_strand_id
1 'polypeptide(L)'
;ACAFVAPWAAIVIGLVAGSIVVFGVLFVERIGIDDPVGALSAHGMAGIWGTLSLGFFTVPALSEKLATGTGGLFYGGGLHQLGIQALGLAAVGAFTFGASFAILWLFKVTIGIRTDEDVETAGLDVSEHGMWGYPEFYIPVPGGYGTDTHGHLGVAHTPRSAPAVAQASALEATQEPPGAMAAG
;
A
#
# COMPACT_ATOMS: atom_id res chain seq x y z
N ALA A 1 -8.25 -15.19 16.65
CA ALA A 1 -9.32 -16.17 16.36
C ALA A 1 -8.91 -17.61 16.69
N CYS A 2 -7.67 -18.01 16.39
CA CYS A 2 -7.20 -19.40 16.53
C CYS A 2 -7.42 -20.02 17.94
N ALA A 3 -7.35 -19.22 19.00
CA ALA A 3 -7.52 -19.71 20.37
C ALA A 3 -8.96 -20.15 20.70
N PHE A 4 -9.94 -19.72 19.91
CA PHE A 4 -11.36 -19.88 20.23
C PHE A 4 -12.10 -20.81 19.26
N VAL A 5 -11.45 -21.26 18.20
CA VAL A 5 -12.07 -22.06 17.14
C VAL A 5 -11.43 -23.44 17.01
N ALA A 6 -12.20 -24.40 16.54
CA ALA A 6 -11.68 -25.73 16.22
C ALA A 6 -10.73 -25.67 14.98
N PRO A 7 -9.75 -26.60 14.85
CA PRO A 7 -8.78 -26.59 13.75
C PRO A 7 -9.43 -26.59 12.35
N TRP A 8 -10.49 -27.37 12.14
CA TRP A 8 -11.23 -27.37 10.88
C TRP A 8 -11.86 -26.00 10.55
N ALA A 9 -12.38 -25.31 11.58
CA ALA A 9 -12.95 -23.99 11.39
C ALA A 9 -11.88 -22.96 11.02
N ALA A 10 -10.68 -23.08 11.59
CA ALA A 10 -9.54 -22.23 11.21
C ALA A 10 -9.18 -22.35 9.73
N ILE A 11 -9.25 -23.58 9.16
CA ILE A 11 -9.05 -23.82 7.74
C ILE A 11 -10.12 -23.08 6.91
N VAL A 12 -11.40 -23.23 7.27
CA VAL A 12 -12.50 -22.56 6.56
C VAL A 12 -12.36 -21.03 6.65
N ILE A 13 -12.08 -20.50 7.84
CA ILE A 13 -11.88 -19.07 8.07
C ILE A 13 -10.72 -18.53 7.20
N GLY A 14 -9.60 -19.27 7.14
CA GLY A 14 -8.44 -18.92 6.35
C GLY A 14 -8.72 -18.94 4.84
N LEU A 15 -9.43 -19.95 4.34
CA LEU A 15 -9.81 -20.03 2.91
C LEU A 15 -10.70 -18.85 2.49
N VAL A 16 -11.69 -18.51 3.32
CA VAL A 16 -12.56 -17.35 3.06
C VAL A 16 -11.75 -16.05 3.15
N ALA A 17 -10.89 -15.91 4.15
CA ALA A 17 -10.03 -14.72 4.30
C ALA A 17 -9.10 -14.55 3.09
N GLY A 18 -8.45 -15.62 2.62
CA GLY A 18 -7.61 -15.60 1.42
C GLY A 18 -8.38 -15.16 0.18
N SER A 19 -9.60 -15.67 0.00
CA SER A 19 -10.48 -15.24 -1.09
C SER A 19 -10.83 -13.76 -0.99
N ILE A 20 -11.16 -13.28 0.21
CA ILE A 20 -11.46 -11.85 0.47
C ILE A 20 -10.26 -10.98 0.10
N VAL A 21 -9.04 -11.38 0.45
CA VAL A 21 -7.82 -10.62 0.11
C VAL A 21 -7.65 -10.51 -1.40
N VAL A 22 -7.70 -11.63 -2.12
CA VAL A 22 -7.50 -11.64 -3.57
C VAL A 22 -8.54 -10.77 -4.29
N PHE A 23 -9.83 -11.00 -4.01
CA PHE A 23 -10.89 -10.21 -4.64
C PHE A 23 -10.92 -8.77 -4.12
N GLY A 24 -10.54 -8.55 -2.86
CA GLY A 24 -10.45 -7.24 -2.25
C GLY A 24 -9.41 -6.35 -2.92
N VAL A 25 -8.20 -6.84 -3.15
CA VAL A 25 -7.15 -6.10 -3.88
C VAL A 25 -7.66 -5.70 -5.26
N LEU A 26 -8.15 -6.65 -6.05
CA LEU A 26 -8.68 -6.37 -7.39
C LEU A 26 -9.85 -5.36 -7.38
N PHE A 27 -10.70 -5.42 -6.37
CA PHE A 27 -11.82 -4.50 -6.20
C PHE A 27 -11.34 -3.08 -5.86
N VAL A 28 -10.41 -2.96 -4.90
CA VAL A 28 -9.86 -1.67 -4.43
C VAL A 28 -9.14 -0.95 -5.58
N GLU A 29 -8.32 -1.68 -6.35
CA GLU A 29 -7.68 -1.15 -7.56
C GLU A 29 -8.70 -0.68 -8.60
N ARG A 30 -9.76 -1.48 -8.84
CA ARG A 30 -10.78 -1.16 -9.84
C ARG A 30 -11.56 0.13 -9.51
N ILE A 31 -11.76 0.43 -8.23
CA ILE A 31 -12.43 1.67 -7.79
C ILE A 31 -11.46 2.85 -7.66
N GLY A 32 -10.17 2.66 -8.01
CA GLY A 32 -9.18 3.73 -8.04
C GLY A 32 -8.67 4.16 -6.67
N ILE A 33 -8.76 3.29 -5.65
CA ILE A 33 -8.13 3.51 -4.35
C ILE A 33 -6.73 2.95 -4.40
N ASP A 34 -5.75 3.77 -4.06
CA ASP A 34 -4.35 3.39 -3.98
C ASP A 34 -4.08 2.58 -2.71
N ASP A 35 -3.84 1.29 -2.87
CA ASP A 35 -3.52 0.33 -1.80
C ASP A 35 -2.33 -0.55 -2.24
N PRO A 36 -1.13 0.04 -2.39
CA PRO A 36 0.01 -0.58 -3.07
C PRO A 36 0.48 -1.89 -2.42
N VAL A 37 0.23 -2.07 -1.13
CA VAL A 37 0.60 -3.30 -0.39
C VAL A 37 -0.62 -4.17 -0.04
N GLY A 38 -1.80 -3.82 -0.53
CA GLY A 38 -3.03 -4.54 -0.21
C GLY A 38 -3.44 -4.46 1.27
N ALA A 39 -3.03 -3.41 1.99
CA ALA A 39 -3.26 -3.29 3.42
C ALA A 39 -4.74 -3.22 3.78
N LEU A 40 -5.54 -2.49 3.00
CA LEU A 40 -6.99 -2.42 3.19
C LEU A 40 -7.64 -3.80 3.01
N SER A 41 -7.22 -4.54 2.00
CA SER A 41 -7.77 -5.86 1.69
C SER A 41 -7.31 -6.91 2.71
N ALA A 42 -6.02 -6.97 3.03
CA ALA A 42 -5.44 -7.98 3.90
C ALA A 42 -5.75 -7.75 5.38
N HIS A 43 -5.76 -6.51 5.86
CA HIS A 43 -5.98 -6.19 7.26
C HIS A 43 -7.40 -5.64 7.52
N GLY A 44 -7.89 -4.74 6.68
CA GLY A 44 -9.25 -4.20 6.82
C GLY A 44 -10.32 -5.25 6.53
N MET A 45 -10.46 -5.67 5.28
CA MET A 45 -11.55 -6.57 4.86
C MET A 45 -11.43 -7.97 5.48
N ALA A 46 -10.25 -8.59 5.42
CA ALA A 46 -10.05 -9.91 6.02
C ALA A 46 -10.07 -9.86 7.56
N GLY A 47 -9.67 -8.74 8.18
CA GLY A 47 -9.78 -8.53 9.63
C GLY A 47 -11.22 -8.42 10.10
N ILE A 48 -12.09 -7.73 9.35
CA ILE A 48 -13.54 -7.70 9.58
C ILE A 48 -14.11 -9.11 9.57
N TRP A 49 -13.78 -9.88 8.52
CA TRP A 49 -14.18 -11.28 8.44
C TRP A 49 -13.65 -12.11 9.62
N GLY A 50 -12.35 -11.99 9.94
CA GLY A 50 -11.72 -12.72 11.04
C GLY A 50 -12.40 -12.46 12.39
N THR A 51 -12.80 -11.22 12.66
CA THR A 51 -13.53 -10.85 13.88
C THR A 51 -14.94 -11.42 13.88
N LEU A 52 -15.70 -11.23 12.80
CA LEU A 52 -17.05 -11.76 12.69
C LEU A 52 -17.10 -13.28 12.69
N SER A 53 -16.07 -13.95 12.17
CA SER A 53 -15.98 -15.41 12.14
C SER A 53 -16.05 -16.05 13.54
N LEU A 54 -15.59 -15.34 14.57
CA LEU A 54 -15.76 -15.78 15.97
C LEU A 54 -17.23 -15.88 16.37
N GLY A 55 -18.08 -15.00 15.85
CA GLY A 55 -19.52 -15.08 16.06
C GLY A 55 -20.16 -16.36 15.52
N PHE A 56 -19.54 -16.99 14.53
CA PHE A 56 -20.00 -18.24 13.94
C PHE A 56 -19.33 -19.47 14.54
N PHE A 57 -18.02 -19.45 14.74
CA PHE A 57 -17.18 -20.63 14.94
C PHE A 57 -16.61 -20.77 16.37
N THR A 58 -16.90 -19.86 17.31
CA THR A 58 -16.40 -19.97 18.69
C THR A 58 -16.89 -21.25 19.37
N VAL A 59 -15.95 -22.03 19.90
CA VAL A 59 -16.21 -23.24 20.68
C VAL A 59 -16.37 -22.87 22.16
N PRO A 60 -17.49 -23.20 22.83
CA PRO A 60 -17.73 -22.84 24.24
C PRO A 60 -16.59 -23.24 25.17
N ALA A 61 -16.13 -24.48 25.08
CA ALA A 61 -15.06 -24.99 25.94
C ALA A 61 -13.72 -24.27 25.79
N LEU A 62 -13.45 -23.67 24.62
CA LEU A 62 -12.24 -22.88 24.39
C LEU A 62 -12.42 -21.43 24.88
N SER A 63 -13.63 -20.90 24.81
CA SER A 63 -13.90 -19.52 25.21
C SER A 63 -14.13 -19.40 26.75
N GLU A 64 -14.53 -20.44 27.41
CA GLU A 64 -14.81 -20.44 28.87
C GLU A 64 -13.61 -19.99 29.71
N LYS A 65 -12.39 -20.36 29.30
CA LYS A 65 -11.16 -20.05 30.02
C LYS A 65 -10.63 -18.62 29.80
N LEU A 66 -10.99 -18.01 28.68
CA LEU A 66 -10.39 -16.76 28.22
C LEU A 66 -11.40 -15.63 28.02
N ALA A 67 -12.69 -15.94 28.00
CA ALA A 67 -13.77 -15.00 27.71
C ALA A 67 -15.07 -15.40 28.42
N THR A 68 -16.21 -15.29 27.74
CA THR A 68 -17.54 -15.41 28.29
C THR A 68 -18.11 -16.83 28.36
N GLY A 69 -17.42 -17.82 27.81
CA GLY A 69 -17.92 -19.20 27.72
C GLY A 69 -19.06 -19.41 26.70
N THR A 70 -19.47 -18.38 25.99
CA THR A 70 -20.53 -18.48 24.99
C THR A 70 -20.01 -19.06 23.67
N GLY A 71 -20.79 -19.94 23.05
CA GLY A 71 -20.50 -20.49 21.74
C GLY A 71 -20.88 -19.55 20.61
N GLY A 72 -20.29 -19.77 19.46
CA GLY A 72 -20.74 -19.16 18.21
C GLY A 72 -22.05 -19.80 17.70
N LEU A 73 -22.55 -19.25 16.59
CA LEU A 73 -23.82 -19.69 15.99
C LEU A 73 -23.84 -21.20 15.72
N PHE A 74 -22.76 -21.78 15.21
CA PHE A 74 -22.67 -23.22 14.89
C PHE A 74 -22.50 -24.12 16.12
N TYR A 75 -22.29 -23.55 17.28
CA TYR A 75 -22.16 -24.26 18.58
C TYR A 75 -23.30 -23.94 19.55
N GLY A 76 -24.45 -23.52 19.02
CA GLY A 76 -25.67 -23.31 19.81
C GLY A 76 -25.72 -21.99 20.58
N GLY A 77 -24.74 -21.09 20.41
CA GLY A 77 -24.72 -19.79 21.11
C GLY A 77 -25.67 -18.73 20.50
N GLY A 78 -26.37 -19.07 19.41
CA GLY A 78 -27.27 -18.13 18.73
C GLY A 78 -26.53 -16.94 18.14
N LEU A 79 -27.22 -15.82 17.96
CA LEU A 79 -26.67 -14.61 17.37
C LEU A 79 -25.97 -13.69 18.39
N HIS A 80 -25.97 -14.04 19.66
CA HIS A 80 -25.45 -13.18 20.74
C HIS A 80 -23.96 -12.87 20.52
N GLN A 81 -23.14 -13.90 20.31
CA GLN A 81 -21.70 -13.74 20.09
C GLN A 81 -21.41 -12.95 18.80
N LEU A 82 -22.17 -13.21 17.74
CA LEU A 82 -22.04 -12.45 16.49
C LEU A 82 -22.37 -10.97 16.69
N GLY A 83 -23.43 -10.68 17.45
CA GLY A 83 -23.82 -9.30 17.80
C GLY A 83 -22.74 -8.56 18.60
N ILE A 84 -22.12 -9.22 19.57
CA ILE A 84 -21.01 -8.65 20.35
C ILE A 84 -19.80 -8.35 19.44
N GLN A 85 -19.42 -9.29 18.57
CA GLN A 85 -18.32 -9.09 17.63
C GLN A 85 -18.61 -7.94 16.66
N ALA A 86 -19.84 -7.86 16.13
CA ALA A 86 -20.24 -6.78 15.24
C ALA A 86 -20.22 -5.40 15.94
N LEU A 87 -20.71 -5.34 17.18
CA LEU A 87 -20.70 -4.10 17.99
C LEU A 87 -19.25 -3.66 18.29
N GLY A 88 -18.40 -4.59 18.74
CA GLY A 88 -16.99 -4.31 18.98
C GLY A 88 -16.26 -3.83 17.74
N LEU A 89 -16.50 -4.48 16.62
CA LEU A 89 -15.95 -4.11 15.32
C LEU A 89 -16.40 -2.70 14.89
N ALA A 90 -17.69 -2.39 15.04
CA ALA A 90 -18.23 -1.08 14.72
C ALA A 90 -17.64 0.02 15.62
N ALA A 91 -17.53 -0.23 16.92
CA ALA A 91 -16.96 0.72 17.87
C ALA A 91 -15.48 1.01 17.61
N VAL A 92 -14.67 -0.06 17.49
CA VAL A 92 -13.23 0.07 17.19
C VAL A 92 -13.01 0.66 15.80
N GLY A 93 -13.77 0.24 14.80
CA GLY A 93 -13.69 0.75 13.44
C GLY A 93 -14.01 2.25 13.37
N ALA A 94 -15.09 2.69 14.01
CA ALA A 94 -15.46 4.10 14.06
C ALA A 94 -14.40 4.95 14.77
N PHE A 95 -13.89 4.48 15.92
CA PHE A 95 -12.82 5.15 16.65
C PHE A 95 -11.54 5.25 15.83
N THR A 96 -11.08 4.12 15.29
CA THR A 96 -9.81 4.07 14.53
C THR A 96 -9.90 4.93 13.26
N PHE A 97 -10.99 4.81 12.50
CA PHE A 97 -11.20 5.62 11.31
C PHE A 97 -11.24 7.11 11.65
N GLY A 98 -12.03 7.49 12.65
CA GLY A 98 -12.16 8.89 13.06
C GLY A 98 -10.84 9.49 13.56
N ALA A 99 -10.13 8.77 14.43
CA ALA A 99 -8.85 9.20 14.97
C ALA A 99 -7.78 9.31 13.87
N SER A 100 -7.64 8.28 13.03
CA SER A 100 -6.67 8.28 11.93
C SER A 100 -6.97 9.38 10.92
N PHE A 101 -8.24 9.55 10.56
CA PHE A 101 -8.65 10.61 9.65
C PHE A 101 -8.32 12.00 10.21
N ALA A 102 -8.62 12.25 11.47
CA ALA A 102 -8.32 13.54 12.12
C ALA A 102 -6.81 13.83 12.16
N ILE A 103 -6.00 12.82 12.52
CA ILE A 103 -4.54 12.96 12.58
C ILE A 103 -3.95 13.20 11.19
N LEU A 104 -4.33 12.39 10.20
CA LEU A 104 -3.84 12.53 8.83
C LEU A 104 -4.30 13.86 8.20
N TRP A 105 -5.54 14.29 8.48
CA TRP A 105 -6.04 15.57 8.04
C TRP A 105 -5.23 16.73 8.65
N LEU A 106 -4.93 16.64 9.95
CA LEU A 106 -4.10 17.62 10.63
C LEU A 106 -2.70 17.72 9.99
N PHE A 107 -2.06 16.57 9.72
CA PHE A 107 -0.75 16.56 9.04
C PHE A 107 -0.84 17.14 7.63
N LYS A 108 -1.89 16.80 6.88
CA LYS A 108 -2.11 17.33 5.54
C LYS A 108 -2.17 18.86 5.51
N VAL A 109 -2.85 19.47 6.49
CA VAL A 109 -3.02 20.95 6.51
C VAL A 109 -1.88 21.70 7.17
N THR A 110 -1.02 21.04 7.96
CA THR A 110 0.09 21.69 8.69
C THR A 110 1.43 21.51 8.00
N ILE A 111 1.83 20.30 7.70
CA ILE A 111 3.15 19.97 7.16
C ILE A 111 3.09 19.47 5.70
N GLY A 112 1.91 19.07 5.22
CA GLY A 112 1.79 18.33 3.98
C GLY A 112 2.23 16.87 4.16
N ILE A 113 1.53 15.97 3.50
CA ILE A 113 1.81 14.51 3.56
C ILE A 113 1.97 13.90 2.18
N ARG A 114 1.84 14.71 1.14
CA ARG A 114 1.98 14.23 -0.23
C ARG A 114 3.22 14.84 -0.87
N THR A 115 3.95 14.00 -1.53
CA THR A 115 5.09 14.36 -2.35
C THR A 115 4.59 15.09 -3.62
N ASP A 116 5.42 15.95 -4.18
CA ASP A 116 5.15 16.61 -5.45
C ASP A 116 5.02 15.57 -6.58
N GLU A 117 4.13 15.82 -7.52
CA GLU A 117 3.81 14.87 -8.61
C GLU A 117 5.04 14.50 -9.46
N ASP A 118 5.91 15.46 -9.71
CA ASP A 118 7.15 15.24 -10.47
C ASP A 118 8.10 14.28 -9.74
N VAL A 119 8.17 14.37 -8.41
CA VAL A 119 9.00 13.51 -7.55
C VAL A 119 8.39 12.12 -7.44
N GLU A 120 7.07 12.04 -7.31
CA GLU A 120 6.32 10.77 -7.27
C GLU A 120 6.51 10.00 -8.60
N THR A 121 6.44 10.69 -9.73
CA THR A 121 6.63 10.11 -11.06
C THR A 121 8.09 9.68 -11.30
N ALA A 122 9.07 10.43 -10.80
CA ALA A 122 10.49 10.11 -10.93
C ALA A 122 10.92 8.93 -10.04
N GLY A 123 10.16 8.64 -8.97
CA GLY A 123 10.47 7.63 -7.96
C GLY A 123 11.05 8.22 -6.68
N LEU A 124 10.53 7.78 -5.55
CA LEU A 124 10.90 8.29 -4.23
C LEU A 124 12.27 7.77 -3.74
N ASP A 125 12.78 6.71 -4.30
CA ASP A 125 14.05 6.11 -3.94
C ASP A 125 15.23 7.09 -4.12
N VAL A 126 15.25 7.85 -5.21
CA VAL A 126 16.30 8.86 -5.44
C VAL A 126 16.09 10.10 -4.58
N SER A 127 14.86 10.60 -4.49
CA SER A 127 14.56 11.84 -3.79
C SER A 127 14.64 11.71 -2.26
N GLU A 128 14.22 10.56 -1.71
CA GLU A 128 14.19 10.31 -0.28
C GLU A 128 15.47 9.65 0.24
N HIS A 129 16.09 8.78 -0.56
CA HIS A 129 17.24 7.97 -0.13
C HIS A 129 18.53 8.29 -0.88
N GLY A 130 18.49 9.11 -1.94
CA GLY A 130 19.65 9.50 -2.72
C GLY A 130 20.28 8.37 -3.55
N MET A 131 19.57 7.25 -3.72
CA MET A 131 20.03 6.09 -4.47
C MET A 131 18.85 5.38 -5.17
N TRP A 132 19.17 4.66 -6.24
CA TRP A 132 18.20 3.83 -6.93
C TRP A 132 17.91 2.55 -6.14
N GLY A 133 16.64 2.21 -5.94
CA GLY A 133 16.23 0.96 -5.30
C GLY A 133 16.64 -0.28 -6.12
N TYR A 134 16.64 -0.15 -7.44
CA TYR A 134 17.03 -1.20 -8.39
C TYR A 134 17.94 -0.61 -9.45
N PRO A 135 19.22 -0.35 -9.13
CA PRO A 135 20.13 0.35 -10.05
C PRO A 135 20.33 -0.37 -11.40
N GLU A 136 20.22 -1.70 -11.42
CA GLU A 136 20.31 -2.52 -12.63
C GLU A 136 19.25 -2.19 -13.69
N PHE A 137 18.11 -1.61 -13.31
CA PHE A 137 17.08 -1.18 -14.24
C PHE A 137 17.30 0.23 -14.80
N TYR A 138 18.17 1.03 -14.15
CA TYR A 138 18.37 2.44 -14.48
C TYR A 138 19.77 2.72 -15.03
N ILE A 139 20.74 1.79 -14.88
CA ILE A 139 22.06 1.93 -15.47
C ILE A 139 21.92 1.73 -16.99
N PRO A 140 22.24 2.76 -17.82
CA PRO A 140 22.20 2.63 -19.26
C PRO A 140 23.29 1.67 -19.72
N VAL A 141 22.94 0.43 -19.99
CA VAL A 141 23.81 -0.52 -20.69
C VAL A 141 23.24 -0.71 -22.09
N PRO A 142 24.06 -0.74 -23.14
CA PRO A 142 23.57 -1.01 -24.48
C PRO A 142 22.82 -2.35 -24.53
N GLY A 143 21.50 -2.29 -24.81
CA GLY A 143 20.62 -3.47 -24.77
C GLY A 143 20.17 -3.92 -23.39
N GLY A 144 20.39 -3.13 -22.31
CA GLY A 144 19.99 -3.44 -20.93
C GLY A 144 18.56 -3.01 -20.59
N TYR A 145 18.14 -3.42 -19.41
CA TYR A 145 16.84 -3.06 -18.84
C TYR A 145 16.73 -1.53 -18.65
N GLY A 146 15.59 -0.94 -18.98
CA GLY A 146 15.34 0.51 -18.88
C GLY A 146 15.34 1.26 -20.20
N THR A 147 15.58 0.58 -21.33
CA THR A 147 15.25 1.10 -22.65
C THR A 147 13.89 0.58 -23.07
N ASP A 148 13.03 1.45 -23.59
CA ASP A 148 11.84 1.00 -24.32
C ASP A 148 12.26 0.17 -25.54
N THR A 149 11.32 -0.54 -26.14
CA THR A 149 11.53 -1.37 -27.34
C THR A 149 12.06 -0.59 -28.53
N HIS A 150 12.18 0.73 -28.45
CA HIS A 150 12.68 1.64 -29.47
C HIS A 150 14.05 2.25 -29.15
N GLY A 151 14.72 1.82 -28.07
CA GLY A 151 16.04 2.31 -27.68
C GLY A 151 16.04 3.73 -27.11
N HIS A 152 14.88 4.30 -26.84
CA HIS A 152 14.80 5.55 -26.11
C HIS A 152 15.07 5.26 -24.63
N LEU A 153 16.11 5.89 -24.09
CA LEU A 153 16.28 5.98 -22.65
C LEU A 153 14.97 6.51 -22.09
N GLY A 154 14.33 5.75 -21.20
CA GLY A 154 13.20 6.24 -20.44
C GLY A 154 13.60 7.63 -19.97
N VAL A 155 12.85 8.64 -20.38
CA VAL A 155 13.23 10.05 -20.27
C VAL A 155 13.59 10.28 -18.82
N ALA A 156 14.87 10.52 -18.55
CA ALA A 156 15.23 11.23 -17.35
C ALA A 156 14.48 12.56 -17.45
N HIS A 157 13.32 12.66 -16.81
CA HIS A 157 12.68 13.94 -16.57
C HIS A 157 13.70 14.74 -15.76
N THR A 158 14.44 15.59 -16.46
CA THR A 158 15.21 16.62 -15.76
C THR A 158 14.20 17.36 -14.88
N PRO A 159 14.42 17.41 -13.57
CA PRO A 159 13.53 18.15 -12.69
C PRO A 159 13.39 19.55 -13.27
N ARG A 160 12.18 20.02 -13.44
CA ARG A 160 11.86 21.37 -13.94
C ARG A 160 12.46 22.47 -13.07
N SER A 161 13.07 22.10 -11.95
CA SER A 161 13.76 22.94 -10.98
C SER A 161 15.29 22.96 -11.10
N ALA A 162 15.88 22.46 -12.19
CA ALA A 162 17.28 22.77 -12.44
C ALA A 162 17.41 24.30 -12.52
N PRO A 163 18.27 24.93 -11.67
CA PRO A 163 18.40 26.38 -11.65
C PRO A 163 18.74 26.88 -13.05
N ALA A 164 18.13 27.98 -13.45
CA ALA A 164 18.25 28.56 -14.80
C ALA A 164 19.71 28.71 -15.31
N VAL A 165 20.67 28.75 -14.40
CA VAL A 165 22.10 28.75 -14.66
C VAL A 165 22.60 27.44 -15.31
N ALA A 166 22.07 26.28 -14.93
CA ALA A 166 22.48 25.00 -15.53
C ALA A 166 21.91 24.80 -16.95
N GLN A 167 20.74 25.38 -17.21
CA GLN A 167 20.15 25.36 -18.56
C GLN A 167 20.86 26.33 -19.52
N ALA A 168 21.33 27.48 -19.05
CA ALA A 168 22.09 28.42 -19.81
C ALA A 168 23.45 27.82 -20.25
N SER A 169 24.16 27.16 -19.32
CA SER A 169 25.44 26.51 -19.63
C SER A 169 25.33 25.36 -20.64
N ALA A 170 24.22 24.61 -20.61
CA ALA A 170 23.96 23.51 -21.56
C ALA A 170 23.63 24.06 -22.99
N LEU A 171 22.97 25.19 -23.07
CA LEU A 171 22.66 25.87 -24.33
C LEU A 171 23.89 26.51 -24.97
N GLU A 172 24.80 27.10 -24.16
CA GLU A 172 26.07 27.65 -24.64
C GLU A 172 27.03 26.57 -25.17
N ALA A 173 27.10 25.40 -24.49
CA ALA A 173 27.91 24.27 -24.92
C ALA A 173 27.47 23.65 -26.26
N THR A 174 26.23 23.85 -26.66
CA THR A 174 25.66 23.35 -27.93
C THR A 174 25.81 24.39 -29.09
N GLN A 175 26.26 25.59 -28.83
CA GLN A 175 26.40 26.67 -29.82
C GLN A 175 27.85 26.97 -30.25
N GLU A 176 28.84 26.21 -29.78
CA GLU A 176 30.19 26.35 -30.36
C GLU A 176 30.23 25.79 -31.78
N PRO A 177 30.58 26.60 -32.79
CA PRO A 177 30.62 26.15 -34.17
C PRO A 177 31.80 25.19 -34.36
N PRO A 178 31.63 24.10 -35.15
CA PRO A 178 32.72 23.21 -35.50
C PRO A 178 33.66 23.89 -36.49
N GLY A 179 34.70 24.57 -35.99
CA GLY A 179 35.57 25.28 -36.91
C GLY A 179 36.84 25.94 -36.39
N ALA A 180 37.23 25.74 -35.15
CA ALA A 180 38.45 26.36 -34.60
C ALA A 180 39.56 25.32 -34.30
N MET A 181 39.81 24.43 -35.26
CA MET A 181 41.00 23.58 -35.22
C MET A 181 41.66 23.59 -36.61
N ALA A 182 42.38 24.69 -36.93
CA ALA A 182 43.47 24.67 -37.91
C ALA A 182 44.10 26.05 -37.99
N ALA A 183 45.14 26.32 -37.19
CA ALA A 183 46.29 27.15 -37.53
C ALA A 183 47.13 27.45 -36.30
N GLY A 184 48.30 26.82 -36.25
CA GLY A 184 49.33 27.12 -35.25
C GLY A 184 50.22 25.93 -34.97
#